data_74315bccc98bc32b5e33848972598b0d
#
_entry.id   74315bccc98bc32b5e33848972598b0d
#
_cell.length_a   1.000
_cell.length_b   1.000
_cell.length_c   1.000
_cell.angle_alpha   90.00
_cell.angle_beta   90.00
_cell.angle_gamma   90.00
#
_symmetry.space_group_name_H-M   'P 1'
#
loop_
_entity.id
_entity.type
_entity.pdbx_description
1 polymer ?
#
loop_
_entity_poly.entity_id
_entity_poly.type
_entity_poly.pdbx_seq_one_letter_code
_entity_poly.pdbx_strand_id
1 'polypeptide(L)'
;EYILISHAHFDHIGSAFEIAKACNATVISTAEVCGLAGEAGVNAHGMHLGGTHKFDFGHVRITPAFHGSGVAGGHACGFIVDFYGTKLYFAGDTALYSDMQLLQRLDPFDYAVLPIGDNFTMGPADAAIAAEFLKAKYVIPIHYNTWPLIAQDPEAYKARVEADGSAKVLIVKPGESIELE
;
A
#
# COMPACT_ATOMS: atom_id res chain seq x y z
N GLU A 1 17.02 5.39 -7.06
CA GLU A 1 15.55 5.38 -7.15
C GLU A 1 15.01 4.02 -6.71
N TYR A 2 13.75 3.97 -6.26
CA TYR A 2 13.14 2.77 -5.72
C TYR A 2 11.71 2.59 -6.23
N ILE A 3 11.29 1.34 -6.38
CA ILE A 3 9.91 0.94 -6.71
C ILE A 3 9.46 -0.09 -5.68
N LEU A 4 8.36 0.18 -4.98
CA LEU A 4 7.77 -0.74 -4.02
C LEU A 4 6.63 -1.50 -4.69
N ILE A 5 6.64 -2.84 -4.61
CA ILE A 5 5.62 -3.71 -5.20
C ILE A 5 4.99 -4.55 -4.09
N SER A 6 3.69 -4.38 -3.85
CA SER A 6 2.98 -5.09 -2.79
C SER A 6 2.80 -6.58 -3.07
N HIS A 7 2.57 -6.96 -4.32
CA HIS A 7 2.39 -8.34 -4.77
C HIS A 7 2.43 -8.44 -6.31
N ALA A 8 2.39 -9.66 -6.83
CA ALA A 8 2.68 -9.93 -8.23
C ALA A 8 1.44 -10.04 -9.15
N HIS A 9 0.27 -9.50 -8.76
CA HIS A 9 -0.83 -9.37 -9.71
C HIS A 9 -0.48 -8.36 -10.80
N PHE A 10 -1.07 -8.55 -11.99
CA PHE A 10 -0.73 -7.81 -13.20
C PHE A 10 -0.90 -6.29 -13.08
N ASP A 11 -1.91 -5.86 -12.33
CA ASP A 11 -2.27 -4.45 -12.07
C ASP A 11 -1.38 -3.80 -11.00
N HIS A 12 -0.56 -4.58 -10.28
CA HIS A 12 0.42 -4.10 -9.30
C HIS A 12 1.86 -4.16 -9.83
N ILE A 13 2.26 -5.19 -10.56
CA ILE A 13 3.54 -5.19 -11.26
C ILE A 13 3.49 -4.18 -12.42
N GLY A 14 2.45 -4.20 -13.23
CA GLY A 14 2.32 -3.31 -14.38
C GLY A 14 3.61 -3.23 -15.19
N SER A 15 4.10 -2.02 -15.43
CA SER A 15 5.38 -1.73 -16.10
C SER A 15 6.54 -1.49 -15.11
N ALA A 16 6.45 -1.96 -13.86
CA ALA A 16 7.46 -1.66 -12.83
C ALA A 16 8.87 -2.13 -13.21
N PHE A 17 9.00 -3.30 -13.84
CA PHE A 17 10.31 -3.83 -14.22
C PHE A 17 10.92 -3.08 -15.42
N GLU A 18 10.10 -2.66 -16.39
CA GLU A 18 10.52 -1.80 -17.49
C GLU A 18 10.99 -0.43 -16.99
N ILE A 19 10.24 0.17 -16.09
CA ILE A 19 10.60 1.45 -15.44
C ILE A 19 11.87 1.30 -14.63
N ALA A 20 11.98 0.22 -13.82
CA ALA A 20 13.17 -0.04 -13.02
C ALA A 20 14.44 -0.16 -13.87
N LYS A 21 14.37 -0.83 -15.04
CA LYS A 21 15.49 -0.90 -16.00
C LYS A 21 15.84 0.47 -16.56
N ALA A 22 14.83 1.23 -16.99
CA ALA A 22 15.04 2.54 -17.61
C ALA A 22 15.68 3.56 -16.66
N CYS A 23 15.33 3.50 -15.37
CA CYS A 23 15.81 4.44 -14.34
C CYS A 23 16.92 3.86 -13.45
N ASN A 24 17.36 2.61 -13.68
CA ASN A 24 18.25 1.87 -12.79
C ASN A 24 17.75 1.86 -11.33
N ALA A 25 16.43 1.70 -11.15
CA ALA A 25 15.82 1.67 -9.84
C ALA A 25 15.91 0.28 -9.20
N THR A 26 15.86 0.24 -7.87
CA THR A 26 15.81 -1.00 -7.08
C THR A 26 14.36 -1.30 -6.70
N VAL A 27 13.90 -2.51 -7.01
CA VAL A 27 12.59 -3.00 -6.56
C VAL A 27 12.69 -3.45 -5.10
N ILE A 28 11.76 -2.98 -4.27
CA ILE A 28 11.59 -3.41 -2.88
C ILE A 28 10.28 -4.18 -2.78
N SER A 29 10.31 -5.42 -2.32
CA SER A 29 9.13 -6.28 -2.16
C SER A 29 9.43 -7.47 -1.25
N THR A 30 8.48 -8.44 -1.20
CA THR A 30 8.75 -9.76 -0.64
C THR A 30 9.81 -10.51 -1.48
N ALA A 31 10.50 -11.46 -0.87
CA ALA A 31 11.59 -12.19 -1.52
C ALA A 31 11.15 -12.85 -2.81
N GLU A 32 9.92 -13.39 -2.86
CA GLU A 32 9.37 -14.08 -4.02
C GLU A 32 9.12 -13.13 -5.21
N VAL A 33 8.57 -11.95 -4.94
CA VAL A 33 8.37 -10.91 -5.97
C VAL A 33 9.72 -10.37 -6.45
N CYS A 34 10.68 -10.20 -5.55
CA CYS A 34 12.04 -9.80 -5.90
C CYS A 34 12.75 -10.88 -6.75
N GLY A 35 12.39 -12.16 -6.58
CA GLY A 35 12.82 -13.24 -7.47
C GLY A 35 12.41 -12.98 -8.93
N LEU A 36 11.15 -12.60 -9.16
CA LEU A 36 10.65 -12.22 -10.50
C LEU A 36 11.40 -11.01 -11.08
N ALA A 37 11.69 -9.99 -10.23
CA ALA A 37 12.47 -8.83 -10.63
C ALA A 37 13.91 -9.24 -11.06
N GLY A 38 14.54 -10.16 -10.31
CA GLY A 38 15.85 -10.71 -10.63
C GLY A 38 15.84 -11.50 -11.95
N GLU A 39 14.85 -12.35 -12.20
CA GLU A 39 14.65 -13.06 -13.47
C GLU A 39 14.47 -12.08 -14.63
N ALA A 40 13.82 -10.96 -14.40
CA ALA A 40 13.69 -9.86 -15.36
C ALA A 40 14.98 -9.03 -15.52
N GLY A 41 16.05 -9.28 -14.76
CA GLY A 41 17.30 -8.52 -14.81
C GLY A 41 17.20 -7.13 -14.16
N VAL A 42 16.38 -6.98 -13.12
CA VAL A 42 16.17 -5.76 -12.37
C VAL A 42 16.85 -5.88 -10.99
N ASN A 43 17.46 -4.78 -10.52
CA ASN A 43 17.96 -4.73 -9.15
C ASN A 43 16.79 -4.85 -8.16
N ALA A 44 16.94 -5.69 -7.14
CA ALA A 44 15.89 -5.90 -6.17
C ALA A 44 16.44 -6.08 -4.76
N HIS A 45 15.69 -5.62 -3.77
CA HIS A 45 15.93 -5.83 -2.35
C HIS A 45 14.75 -6.60 -1.75
N GLY A 46 14.93 -7.91 -1.60
CA GLY A 46 13.92 -8.81 -1.05
C GLY A 46 13.85 -8.70 0.47
N MET A 47 12.64 -8.52 0.97
CA MET A 47 12.32 -8.49 2.40
C MET A 47 11.27 -9.55 2.73
N HIS A 48 10.75 -9.57 3.96
CA HIS A 48 9.63 -10.45 4.34
C HIS A 48 8.72 -9.76 5.36
N LEU A 49 7.53 -10.33 5.56
CA LEU A 49 6.53 -9.81 6.49
C LEU A 49 7.14 -9.58 7.88
N GLY A 50 6.93 -8.38 8.43
CA GLY A 50 7.49 -7.95 9.72
C GLY A 50 8.91 -7.40 9.64
N GLY A 51 9.64 -7.60 8.54
CA GLY A 51 10.98 -7.09 8.35
C GLY A 51 11.01 -5.57 8.16
N THR A 52 12.13 -4.96 8.59
CA THR A 52 12.42 -3.53 8.39
C THR A 52 13.84 -3.38 7.85
N HIS A 53 14.04 -2.50 6.86
CA HIS A 53 15.35 -2.17 6.33
C HIS A 53 15.52 -0.67 6.14
N LYS A 54 16.75 -0.17 6.38
CA LYS A 54 17.14 1.22 6.14
C LYS A 54 17.64 1.40 4.73
N PHE A 55 17.17 2.47 4.09
CA PHE A 55 17.64 2.98 2.80
C PHE A 55 18.16 4.41 2.96
N ASP A 56 18.66 5.00 1.90
CA ASP A 56 19.18 6.38 1.90
C ASP A 56 18.09 7.45 2.12
N PHE A 57 16.82 7.13 1.81
CA PHE A 57 15.67 8.01 2.03
C PHE A 57 14.99 7.84 3.40
N GLY A 58 15.38 6.85 4.20
CA GLY A 58 14.72 6.52 5.47
C GLY A 58 14.63 5.02 5.70
N HIS A 59 13.42 4.47 5.91
CA HIS A 59 13.25 3.04 6.05
C HIS A 59 11.94 2.52 5.45
N VAL A 60 11.91 1.22 5.20
CA VAL A 60 10.71 0.48 4.81
C VAL A 60 10.50 -0.68 5.79
N ARG A 61 9.29 -0.82 6.30
CA ARG A 61 8.79 -2.01 7.00
C ARG A 61 7.76 -2.72 6.14
N ILE A 62 7.93 -4.03 5.96
CA ILE A 62 6.92 -4.87 5.31
C ILE A 62 5.85 -5.27 6.33
N THR A 63 4.58 -5.05 6.00
CA THR A 63 3.43 -5.44 6.82
C THR A 63 2.67 -6.58 6.18
N PRO A 64 1.92 -7.39 6.95
CA PRO A 64 0.99 -8.36 6.38
C PRO A 64 -0.07 -7.69 5.49
N ALA A 65 -0.52 -8.44 4.48
CA ALA A 65 -1.74 -8.18 3.73
C ALA A 65 -2.45 -9.51 3.48
N PHE A 66 -3.76 -9.53 3.67
CA PHE A 66 -4.57 -10.73 3.44
C PHE A 66 -5.12 -10.71 2.02
N HIS A 67 -4.30 -11.16 1.10
CA HIS A 67 -4.57 -11.20 -0.35
C HIS A 67 -3.71 -12.27 -1.03
N GLY A 68 -4.02 -12.60 -2.27
CA GLY A 68 -3.19 -13.46 -3.09
C GLY A 68 -1.88 -12.77 -3.50
N SER A 69 -0.77 -13.50 -3.50
CA SER A 69 0.53 -12.91 -3.86
C SER A 69 0.76 -12.79 -5.37
N GLY A 70 0.01 -13.55 -6.20
CA GLY A 70 0.27 -13.68 -7.64
C GLY A 70 1.52 -14.51 -7.98
N VAL A 71 2.26 -15.02 -6.98
CA VAL A 71 3.43 -15.89 -7.16
C VAL A 71 3.36 -17.07 -6.20
N ALA A 72 3.74 -18.25 -6.67
CA ALA A 72 3.67 -19.49 -5.90
C ALA A 72 4.54 -19.41 -4.63
N GLY A 73 3.95 -19.72 -3.48
CA GLY A 73 4.63 -19.68 -2.18
C GLY A 73 4.85 -18.29 -1.59
N GLY A 74 4.49 -17.22 -2.30
CA GLY A 74 4.68 -15.86 -1.85
C GLY A 74 3.53 -15.33 -1.00
N HIS A 75 3.72 -14.14 -0.46
CA HIS A 75 2.75 -13.38 0.30
C HIS A 75 2.52 -12.00 -0.32
N ALA A 76 1.28 -11.53 -0.31
CA ALA A 76 1.00 -10.12 -0.51
C ALA A 76 1.45 -9.33 0.72
N CYS A 77 1.79 -8.06 0.54
CA CYS A 77 2.25 -7.21 1.63
C CYS A 77 1.79 -5.76 1.49
N GLY A 78 1.78 -5.06 2.59
CA GLY A 78 1.77 -3.61 2.65
C GLY A 78 3.14 -3.08 3.09
N PHE A 79 3.25 -1.76 3.16
CA PHE A 79 4.49 -1.07 3.55
C PHE A 79 4.21 0.04 4.55
N ILE A 80 5.05 0.18 5.58
CA ILE A 80 5.23 1.45 6.26
C ILE A 80 6.54 2.04 5.73
N VAL A 81 6.46 3.24 5.18
CA VAL A 81 7.59 3.95 4.57
C VAL A 81 7.85 5.22 5.33
N ASP A 82 9.07 5.39 5.82
CA ASP A 82 9.61 6.68 6.23
C ASP A 82 10.37 7.26 5.05
N PHE A 83 9.86 8.31 4.45
CA PHE A 83 10.48 8.99 3.33
C PHE A 83 10.92 10.38 3.76
N TYR A 84 12.18 10.53 4.13
CA TYR A 84 12.78 11.76 4.65
C TYR A 84 11.99 12.39 5.81
N GLY A 85 11.42 11.55 6.69
CA GLY A 85 10.64 11.97 7.85
C GLY A 85 9.12 12.01 7.64
N THR A 86 8.63 12.00 6.40
CA THR A 86 7.20 11.80 6.10
C THR A 86 6.88 10.31 6.12
N LYS A 87 5.95 9.91 6.98
CA LYS A 87 5.62 8.50 7.18
C LYS A 87 4.25 8.15 6.69
N LEU A 88 4.18 7.11 5.87
CA LEU A 88 2.93 6.59 5.34
C LEU A 88 2.84 5.06 5.46
N TYR A 89 1.64 4.56 5.69
CA TYR A 89 1.27 3.17 5.51
C TYR A 89 0.56 3.00 4.17
N PHE A 90 1.09 2.14 3.33
CA PHE A 90 0.48 1.70 2.07
C PHE A 90 0.00 0.27 2.25
N ALA A 91 -1.32 0.05 2.28
CA ALA A 91 -1.89 -1.27 2.61
C ALA A 91 -1.66 -2.32 1.52
N GLY A 92 -1.51 -1.90 0.25
CA GLY A 92 -1.62 -2.78 -0.90
C GLY A 92 -3.04 -3.33 -1.00
N ASP A 93 -3.20 -4.47 -1.65
CA ASP A 93 -4.46 -5.19 -1.67
C ASP A 93 -4.59 -6.07 -0.43
N THR A 94 -5.64 -5.85 0.33
CA THR A 94 -5.89 -6.58 1.58
C THR A 94 -7.36 -6.57 1.97
N ALA A 95 -7.80 -7.65 2.65
CA ALA A 95 -8.97 -7.62 3.50
C ALA A 95 -8.69 -6.84 4.80
N LEU A 96 -9.75 -6.48 5.54
CA LEU A 96 -9.64 -5.97 6.91
C LEU A 96 -9.12 -7.08 7.84
N TYR A 97 -8.17 -6.75 8.72
CA TYR A 97 -7.69 -7.65 9.76
C TYR A 97 -7.39 -6.89 11.06
N SER A 98 -7.55 -7.60 12.19
CA SER A 98 -7.50 -6.99 13.53
C SER A 98 -6.13 -6.38 13.87
N ASP A 99 -5.05 -6.98 13.38
CA ASP A 99 -3.69 -6.57 13.75
C ASP A 99 -3.24 -5.27 13.09
N MET A 100 -4.05 -4.70 12.18
CA MET A 100 -3.87 -3.30 11.75
C MET A 100 -3.79 -2.34 12.93
N GLN A 101 -4.45 -2.64 14.05
CA GLN A 101 -4.39 -1.85 15.30
C GLN A 101 -2.98 -1.76 15.91
N LEU A 102 -2.08 -2.68 15.56
CA LEU A 102 -0.73 -2.72 16.09
C LEU A 102 0.26 -1.86 15.30
N LEU A 103 -0.06 -1.51 14.06
CA LEU A 103 0.89 -0.88 13.14
C LEU A 103 1.40 0.47 13.66
N GLN A 104 0.53 1.32 14.21
CA GLN A 104 0.92 2.58 14.84
C GLN A 104 1.88 2.41 16.03
N ARG A 105 1.78 1.28 16.74
CA ARG A 105 2.69 1.00 17.88
C ARG A 105 4.04 0.48 17.43
N LEU A 106 4.06 -0.20 16.27
CA LEU A 106 5.27 -0.78 15.70
C LEU A 106 6.11 0.26 14.96
N ASP A 107 5.44 1.13 14.20
CA ASP A 107 6.09 2.17 13.39
C ASP A 107 5.05 3.26 13.07
N PRO A 108 5.02 4.37 13.84
CA PRO A 108 4.00 5.42 13.68
C PRO A 108 4.05 6.09 12.31
N PHE A 109 2.88 6.42 11.76
CA PHE A 109 2.69 7.11 10.48
C PHE A 109 1.51 8.07 10.54
N ASP A 110 1.53 9.10 9.68
CA ASP A 110 0.48 10.10 9.60
C ASP A 110 -0.53 9.84 8.47
N TYR A 111 -0.11 9.12 7.43
CA TYR A 111 -0.91 8.83 6.24
C TYR A 111 -1.16 7.33 6.10
N ALA A 112 -2.38 6.95 5.72
CA ALA A 112 -2.74 5.58 5.37
C ALA A 112 -3.38 5.54 3.97
N VAL A 113 -2.82 4.73 3.08
CA VAL A 113 -3.33 4.51 1.72
C VAL A 113 -4.06 3.17 1.71
N LEU A 114 -5.39 3.21 1.52
CA LEU A 114 -6.28 2.06 1.71
C LEU A 114 -7.08 1.73 0.46
N PRO A 115 -7.18 0.46 0.07
CA PRO A 115 -8.09 0.03 -1.00
C PRO A 115 -9.54 0.11 -0.51
N ILE A 116 -10.45 0.57 -1.39
CA ILE A 116 -11.88 0.64 -1.12
C ILE A 116 -12.75 -0.02 -2.20
N GLY A 117 -12.13 -0.74 -3.15
CA GLY A 117 -12.81 -1.26 -4.34
C GLY A 117 -13.83 -2.36 -4.09
N ASP A 118 -13.81 -3.00 -2.91
CA ASP A 118 -14.60 -4.20 -2.62
C ASP A 118 -14.22 -5.37 -3.55
N ASN A 119 -15.03 -6.42 -3.59
CA ASN A 119 -14.86 -7.63 -4.39
C ASN A 119 -13.48 -8.32 -4.28
N PHE A 120 -12.39 -7.61 -4.46
CA PHE A 120 -11.01 -8.13 -4.39
C PHE A 120 -10.25 -7.65 -3.15
N THR A 121 -10.69 -6.57 -2.53
CA THR A 121 -10.05 -5.93 -1.38
C THR A 121 -11.10 -5.54 -0.33
N MET A 122 -10.72 -4.71 0.64
CA MET A 122 -11.73 -4.06 1.49
C MET A 122 -12.71 -3.25 0.64
N GLY A 123 -13.98 -3.30 1.01
CA GLY A 123 -14.97 -2.31 0.57
C GLY A 123 -14.95 -1.06 1.47
N PRO A 124 -15.75 -0.02 1.12
CA PRO A 124 -15.78 1.24 1.87
C PRO A 124 -16.14 1.07 3.36
N ALA A 125 -16.95 0.07 3.70
CA ALA A 125 -17.33 -0.22 5.08
C ALA A 125 -16.15 -0.73 5.92
N ASP A 126 -15.44 -1.73 5.39
CA ASP A 126 -14.27 -2.33 6.05
C ASP A 126 -13.09 -1.36 6.10
N ALA A 127 -12.88 -0.59 5.03
CA ALA A 127 -11.83 0.43 4.98
C ALA A 127 -12.07 1.56 5.98
N ALA A 128 -13.32 1.89 6.32
CA ALA A 128 -13.62 2.84 7.39
C ALA A 128 -13.23 2.27 8.76
N ILE A 129 -13.51 0.99 9.04
CA ILE A 129 -13.03 0.32 10.26
C ILE A 129 -11.48 0.26 10.28
N ALA A 130 -10.86 0.00 9.13
CA ALA A 130 -9.39 0.05 9.03
C ALA A 130 -8.84 1.44 9.39
N ALA A 131 -9.49 2.52 8.97
CA ALA A 131 -9.11 3.88 9.34
C ALA A 131 -9.14 4.11 10.86
N GLU A 132 -10.18 3.61 11.56
CA GLU A 132 -10.25 3.63 13.04
C GLU A 132 -9.08 2.85 13.68
N PHE A 133 -8.77 1.67 13.16
CA PHE A 133 -7.71 0.82 13.66
C PHE A 133 -6.32 1.44 13.49
N LEU A 134 -6.10 2.05 12.34
CA LEU A 134 -4.82 2.62 11.95
C LEU A 134 -4.50 3.95 12.64
N LYS A 135 -5.53 4.72 13.05
CA LYS A 135 -5.37 6.03 13.72
C LYS A 135 -4.43 7.00 12.99
N ALA A 136 -4.35 6.89 11.67
CA ALA A 136 -3.64 7.84 10.84
C ALA A 136 -4.37 9.19 10.84
N LYS A 137 -3.64 10.30 10.68
CA LYS A 137 -4.28 11.63 10.54
C LYS A 137 -5.05 11.76 9.23
N TYR A 138 -4.51 11.14 8.18
CA TYR A 138 -5.02 11.23 6.83
C TYR A 138 -5.18 9.84 6.21
N VAL A 139 -6.26 9.64 5.47
CA VAL A 139 -6.51 8.43 4.68
C VAL A 139 -6.67 8.79 3.22
N ILE A 140 -6.00 8.05 2.35
CA ILE A 140 -6.06 8.19 0.89
C ILE A 140 -6.71 6.93 0.33
N PRO A 141 -7.94 6.98 -0.19
CA PRO A 141 -8.58 5.84 -0.81
C PRO A 141 -7.98 5.54 -2.18
N ILE A 142 -7.72 4.27 -2.46
CA ILE A 142 -7.19 3.78 -3.72
C ILE A 142 -7.95 2.53 -4.20
N HIS A 143 -7.55 1.98 -5.35
CA HIS A 143 -8.03 0.72 -5.91
C HIS A 143 -9.55 0.69 -6.08
N TYR A 144 -10.11 1.71 -6.74
CA TYR A 144 -11.54 1.85 -7.07
C TYR A 144 -11.74 2.56 -8.42
N ASN A 145 -12.89 2.34 -9.04
CA ASN A 145 -13.36 3.01 -10.27
C ASN A 145 -12.49 2.81 -11.54
N THR A 146 -11.54 1.88 -11.56
CA THR A 146 -10.77 1.56 -12.77
C THR A 146 -11.52 0.61 -13.71
N TRP A 147 -12.45 -0.19 -13.20
CA TRP A 147 -13.44 -0.99 -13.96
C TRP A 147 -14.73 -1.19 -13.14
N PRO A 148 -15.86 -1.59 -13.80
CA PRO A 148 -17.16 -1.57 -13.15
C PRO A 148 -17.27 -2.41 -11.86
N LEU A 149 -16.53 -3.51 -11.74
CA LEU A 149 -16.61 -4.42 -10.61
C LEU A 149 -16.12 -3.83 -9.28
N ILE A 150 -15.23 -2.83 -9.37
CA ILE A 150 -14.70 -2.10 -8.21
C ILE A 150 -15.17 -0.64 -8.19
N ALA A 151 -16.34 -0.37 -8.76
CA ALA A 151 -16.92 0.96 -8.74
C ALA A 151 -17.41 1.32 -7.35
N GLN A 152 -16.90 2.43 -6.79
CA GLN A 152 -17.26 2.94 -5.46
C GLN A 152 -17.43 4.46 -5.49
N ASP A 153 -18.16 4.98 -4.51
CA ASP A 153 -18.28 6.43 -4.26
C ASP A 153 -17.28 6.87 -3.19
N PRO A 154 -16.16 7.53 -3.57
CA PRO A 154 -15.16 7.99 -2.62
C PRO A 154 -15.65 9.12 -1.71
N GLU A 155 -16.65 9.92 -2.15
CA GLU A 155 -17.22 10.99 -1.32
C GLU A 155 -18.11 10.40 -0.20
N ALA A 156 -18.86 9.34 -0.49
CA ALA A 156 -19.61 8.60 0.52
C ALA A 156 -18.65 7.93 1.54
N TYR A 157 -17.54 7.37 1.08
CA TYR A 157 -16.48 6.84 1.94
C TYR A 157 -15.89 7.93 2.85
N LYS A 158 -15.53 9.09 2.27
CA LYS A 158 -15.02 10.25 2.99
C LYS A 158 -15.99 10.70 4.07
N ALA A 159 -17.26 10.91 3.73
CA ALA A 159 -18.29 11.32 4.69
C ALA A 159 -18.41 10.33 5.86
N ARG A 160 -18.28 9.03 5.60
CA ARG A 160 -18.33 7.99 6.63
C ARG A 160 -17.13 8.06 7.59
N VAL A 161 -15.90 8.14 7.09
CA VAL A 161 -14.68 8.18 7.91
C VAL A 161 -14.61 9.48 8.72
N GLU A 162 -14.97 10.60 8.11
CA GLU A 162 -14.90 11.90 8.78
C GLU A 162 -16.03 12.14 9.81
N ALA A 163 -17.15 11.42 9.69
CA ALA A 163 -18.28 11.55 10.62
C ALA A 163 -17.95 11.05 12.03
N ASP A 164 -17.12 10.02 12.17
CA ASP A 164 -16.67 9.50 13.47
C ASP A 164 -15.38 10.14 13.96
N GLY A 165 -14.72 10.96 13.12
CA GLY A 165 -13.51 11.67 13.45
C GLY A 165 -12.25 10.81 13.44
N SER A 166 -12.31 9.62 12.83
CA SER A 166 -11.16 8.69 12.77
C SER A 166 -9.97 9.28 12.03
N ALA A 167 -10.21 9.96 10.90
CA ALA A 167 -9.17 10.57 10.06
C ALA A 167 -9.78 11.65 9.15
N LYS A 168 -8.93 12.43 8.46
CA LYS A 168 -9.32 13.22 7.29
C LYS A 168 -9.08 12.41 6.02
N VAL A 169 -10.04 12.43 5.08
CA VAL A 169 -9.89 11.70 3.81
C VAL A 169 -9.46 12.64 2.69
N LEU A 170 -8.36 12.27 2.03
CA LEU A 170 -7.78 12.98 0.89
C LEU A 170 -8.07 12.18 -0.38
N ILE A 171 -9.04 12.62 -1.17
CA ILE A 171 -9.36 11.99 -2.46
C ILE A 171 -8.44 12.58 -3.52
N VAL A 172 -7.61 11.74 -4.14
CA VAL A 172 -6.67 12.11 -5.20
C VAL A 172 -7.07 11.37 -6.46
N LYS A 173 -7.45 12.08 -7.51
CA LYS A 173 -7.83 11.47 -8.78
C LYS A 173 -6.59 11.10 -9.60
N PRO A 174 -6.69 10.12 -10.51
CA PRO A 174 -5.61 9.83 -11.46
C PRO A 174 -5.13 11.09 -12.18
N GLY A 175 -3.81 11.35 -12.14
CA GLY A 175 -3.19 12.54 -12.72
C GLY A 175 -3.13 13.76 -11.81
N GLU A 176 -3.79 13.74 -10.64
CA GLU A 176 -3.63 14.76 -9.60
C GLU A 176 -2.50 14.43 -8.64
N SER A 177 -2.01 15.42 -7.92
CA SER A 177 -1.02 15.27 -6.84
C SER A 177 -1.43 16.11 -5.64
N ILE A 178 -0.99 15.66 -4.46
CA ILE A 178 -1.10 16.41 -3.20
C ILE A 178 0.28 16.48 -2.55
N GLU A 179 0.52 17.55 -1.82
CA GLU A 179 1.69 17.64 -0.95
C GLU A 179 1.36 17.03 0.41
N LEU A 180 2.27 16.20 0.93
CA LEU A 180 2.21 15.63 2.27
C LEU A 180 3.08 16.49 3.19
N GLU A 181 2.51 16.90 4.34
CA GLU A 181 3.16 17.74 5.35
C GLU A 181 3.88 16.89 6.41
#